data_dcac299dd192a874a70e307fbeb9549a
#
_entry.id   dcac299dd192a874a70e307fbeb9549a
#
_cell.length_a   1.000
_cell.length_b   1.000
_cell.length_c   1.000
_cell.angle_alpha   90.00
_cell.angle_beta   90.00
_cell.angle_gamma   90.00
#
_symmetry.space_group_name_H-M   'P 1'
#
loop_
_entity.id
_entity.type
_entity.pdbx_description
1 polymer ?
#
loop_
_entity_poly.entity_id
_entity_poly.type
_entity_poly.pdbx_seq_one_letter_code
_entity_poly.pdbx_strand_id
1 'polypeptide(L)'
;MKKIIPMIIVAATVLLHPSAHAQKSGKPLYTAPFGVQTYTFRRSFPLGVGATLDSIKAMGFTEVEGIGGNVTPEEFKKLCDERGITIPSTGAGYEELVKDPMAVVKSAKALGAKYVMCAWIPHEKGKFSLENAKKAVEDFNAAGKVLAENGLTFCYHVHGFEFQPYEKGTLLDYLITKTNPKHVSFEMDILWTHFGGGNPAALLKKYGDRWKLLHVKDLRKGTKKDLTGGTSTENDVALGTGEIDIPAIIKEAKKIGITHYFIEDESSHVNTQVPQSIAYLKSLKE
;
A
#
# COMPACT_ATOMS: atom_id res chain seq x y z
N MET A 1 -61.71 33.08 53.43
CA MET A 1 -61.59 31.71 52.81
C MET A 1 -60.80 31.85 51.52
N LYS A 2 -59.51 31.44 51.54
CA LYS A 2 -58.63 31.48 50.39
C LYS A 2 -58.60 30.08 49.71
N LYS A 3 -59.06 29.99 48.45
CA LYS A 3 -59.02 28.73 47.69
C LYS A 3 -57.60 28.49 47.21
N ILE A 4 -56.99 27.35 47.56
CA ILE A 4 -55.69 26.89 47.02
C ILE A 4 -56.01 26.01 45.82
N ILE A 5 -55.47 26.39 44.66
CA ILE A 5 -55.50 25.59 43.41
C ILE A 5 -54.24 24.75 43.38
N PRO A 6 -54.31 23.43 43.20
CA PRO A 6 -53.09 22.61 43.01
C PRO A 6 -52.55 22.73 41.58
N MET A 7 -51.28 23.05 41.48
CA MET A 7 -50.54 23.11 40.20
C MET A 7 -50.07 21.68 39.85
N ILE A 8 -50.61 21.13 38.79
CA ILE A 8 -50.18 19.83 38.25
C ILE A 8 -48.93 20.05 37.40
N ILE A 9 -47.80 19.54 37.85
CA ILE A 9 -46.55 19.51 37.04
C ILE A 9 -46.60 18.25 36.16
N VAL A 10 -46.75 18.43 34.84
CA VAL A 10 -46.59 17.37 33.85
C VAL A 10 -45.12 17.24 33.54
N ALA A 11 -44.47 16.20 34.04
CA ALA A 11 -43.12 15.86 33.67
C ALA A 11 -43.11 15.17 32.28
N ALA A 12 -42.66 15.87 31.27
CA ALA A 12 -42.44 15.30 29.92
C ALA A 12 -41.14 14.46 29.95
N THR A 13 -41.28 13.16 29.99
CA THR A 13 -40.15 12.22 29.78
C THR A 13 -39.80 12.19 28.31
N VAL A 14 -38.71 12.84 27.94
CA VAL A 14 -38.09 12.74 26.60
C VAL A 14 -37.39 11.39 26.54
N LEU A 15 -38.01 10.42 25.87
CA LEU A 15 -37.36 9.15 25.48
C LEU A 15 -36.33 9.42 24.39
N LEU A 16 -35.07 9.56 24.76
CA LEU A 16 -33.95 9.52 23.85
C LEU A 16 -33.84 8.08 23.29
N HIS A 17 -34.34 7.87 22.09
CA HIS A 17 -34.08 6.65 21.35
C HIS A 17 -32.61 6.71 20.84
N PRO A 18 -31.72 5.80 21.25
CA PRO A 18 -30.44 5.69 20.61
C PRO A 18 -30.70 5.24 19.17
N SER A 19 -30.33 6.08 18.21
CA SER A 19 -30.31 5.69 16.80
C SER A 19 -29.30 4.56 16.64
N ALA A 20 -29.77 3.33 16.71
CA ALA A 20 -28.98 2.17 16.34
C ALA A 20 -28.65 2.30 14.86
N HIS A 21 -27.44 2.74 14.58
CA HIS A 21 -26.89 2.61 13.22
C HIS A 21 -26.93 1.11 12.92
N ALA A 22 -27.82 0.69 12.04
CA ALA A 22 -27.92 -0.68 11.56
C ALA A 22 -26.54 -1.06 10.98
N GLN A 23 -25.80 -1.84 11.73
CA GLN A 23 -24.52 -2.40 11.30
C GLN A 23 -24.85 -3.28 10.10
N LYS A 24 -24.38 -2.89 8.90
CA LYS A 24 -24.60 -3.66 7.68
C LYS A 24 -24.22 -5.12 7.95
N SER A 25 -25.19 -6.02 7.91
CA SER A 25 -24.97 -7.44 8.02
C SER A 25 -24.29 -7.90 6.71
N GLY A 26 -23.03 -8.30 6.78
CA GLY A 26 -22.25 -8.79 5.64
C GLY A 26 -20.93 -9.37 6.12
N LYS A 27 -20.35 -10.28 5.34
CA LYS A 27 -19.01 -10.80 5.63
C LYS A 27 -17.98 -9.67 5.46
N PRO A 28 -16.89 -9.65 6.26
CA PRO A 28 -15.82 -8.70 6.05
C PRO A 28 -15.26 -8.77 4.63
N LEU A 29 -15.15 -7.65 3.95
CA LEU A 29 -14.51 -7.58 2.63
C LEU A 29 -13.00 -7.72 2.77
N TYR A 30 -12.38 -6.98 3.71
CA TYR A 30 -10.96 -7.09 4.01
C TYR A 30 -10.73 -8.19 5.05
N THR A 31 -9.94 -9.20 4.69
CA THR A 31 -9.65 -10.38 5.52
C THR A 31 -8.17 -10.73 5.59
N ALA A 32 -7.31 -9.96 4.90
CA ALA A 32 -5.88 -10.13 4.93
C ALA A 32 -5.27 -9.63 6.25
N PRO A 33 -4.04 -10.04 6.60
CA PRO A 33 -3.26 -9.38 7.63
C PRO A 33 -3.13 -7.88 7.37
N PHE A 34 -3.02 -7.07 8.42
CA PHE A 34 -2.69 -5.65 8.25
C PHE A 34 -1.19 -5.50 8.08
N GLY A 35 -0.79 -5.07 6.89
CA GLY A 35 0.57 -4.70 6.54
C GLY A 35 0.75 -3.19 6.45
N VAL A 36 1.97 -2.71 6.70
CA VAL A 36 2.34 -1.31 6.51
C VAL A 36 3.70 -1.20 5.83
N GLN A 37 3.81 -0.27 4.87
CA GLN A 37 5.09 0.11 4.30
C GLN A 37 5.88 0.94 5.33
N THR A 38 7.13 0.54 5.63
CA THR A 38 7.97 1.19 6.65
C THR A 38 8.21 2.67 6.38
N TYR A 39 8.17 3.11 5.13
CA TYR A 39 8.32 4.51 4.75
C TYR A 39 7.24 5.42 5.38
N THR A 40 6.06 4.90 5.68
CA THR A 40 5.01 5.57 6.46
C THR A 40 5.57 6.15 7.76
N PHE A 41 6.44 5.40 8.43
CA PHE A 41 7.05 5.80 9.70
C PHE A 41 8.50 6.30 9.56
N ARG A 42 8.92 6.74 8.37
CA ARG A 42 10.29 7.22 8.09
C ARG A 42 10.79 8.31 9.05
N ARG A 43 9.85 9.10 9.61
CA ARG A 43 10.17 10.15 10.59
C ARG A 43 10.32 9.62 12.02
N SER A 44 9.76 8.45 12.32
CA SER A 44 9.78 7.83 13.64
C SER A 44 10.98 6.88 13.82
N PHE A 45 11.35 6.14 12.79
CA PHE A 45 12.47 5.20 12.85
C PHE A 45 13.80 5.78 13.33
N PRO A 46 14.20 7.01 12.93
CA PRO A 46 15.43 7.65 13.47
C PRO A 46 15.40 7.91 14.98
N LEU A 47 14.20 7.95 15.59
CA LEU A 47 14.02 8.15 17.04
C LEU A 47 14.13 6.83 17.83
N GLY A 48 14.07 5.68 17.13
CA GLY A 48 14.23 4.36 17.72
C GLY A 48 13.46 3.29 16.95
N VAL A 49 14.20 2.32 16.38
CA VAL A 49 13.60 1.26 15.56
C VAL A 49 12.65 0.40 16.39
N GLY A 50 13.08 -0.09 17.56
CA GLY A 50 12.26 -0.91 18.44
C GLY A 50 10.97 -0.20 18.87
N ALA A 51 11.06 1.05 19.35
CA ALA A 51 9.90 1.84 19.77
C ALA A 51 8.92 2.12 18.62
N THR A 52 9.43 2.32 17.40
CA THR A 52 8.59 2.49 16.21
C THR A 52 7.85 1.20 15.88
N LEU A 53 8.53 0.05 15.92
CA LEU A 53 7.90 -1.26 15.72
C LEU A 53 6.88 -1.59 16.81
N ASP A 54 7.11 -1.19 18.06
CA ASP A 54 6.13 -1.31 19.15
C ASP A 54 4.85 -0.51 18.83
N SER A 55 5.01 0.71 18.32
CA SER A 55 3.89 1.56 17.89
C SER A 55 3.14 0.95 16.70
N ILE A 56 3.85 0.43 15.70
CA ILE A 56 3.27 -0.29 14.55
C ILE A 56 2.46 -1.50 15.05
N LYS A 57 3.03 -2.30 15.95
CA LYS A 57 2.33 -3.44 16.55
C LYS A 57 1.09 -3.04 17.34
N ALA A 58 1.18 -1.97 18.13
CA ALA A 58 0.06 -1.45 18.92
C ALA A 58 -1.11 -0.95 18.04
N MET A 59 -0.83 -0.47 16.82
CA MET A 59 -1.87 -0.12 15.83
C MET A 59 -2.55 -1.36 15.23
N GLY A 60 -2.01 -2.56 15.45
CA GLY A 60 -2.58 -3.83 14.99
C GLY A 60 -1.97 -4.40 13.72
N PHE A 61 -0.85 -3.87 13.27
CA PHE A 61 -0.11 -4.44 12.15
C PHE A 61 0.60 -5.74 12.54
N THR A 62 0.61 -6.68 11.61
CA THR A 62 1.30 -7.96 11.72
C THR A 62 2.34 -8.18 10.63
N GLU A 63 2.34 -7.31 9.62
CA GLU A 63 3.28 -7.34 8.52
C GLU A 63 3.88 -5.94 8.31
N VAL A 64 5.15 -5.90 7.91
CA VAL A 64 5.80 -4.68 7.40
C VAL A 64 6.46 -4.99 6.07
N GLU A 65 6.51 -3.99 5.19
CA GLU A 65 7.32 -4.03 3.99
C GLU A 65 8.51 -3.10 4.12
N GLY A 66 9.69 -3.62 3.74
CA GLY A 66 10.94 -2.87 3.80
C GLY A 66 11.61 -2.87 5.16
N ILE A 67 12.72 -2.13 5.25
CA ILE A 67 13.50 -1.91 6.48
C ILE A 67 13.27 -0.48 6.96
N GLY A 68 13.05 -0.32 8.24
CA GLY A 68 12.94 0.99 8.87
C GLY A 68 14.17 1.33 9.71
N GLY A 69 14.69 2.55 9.56
CA GLY A 69 15.85 3.02 10.31
C GLY A 69 17.20 2.58 9.72
N ASN A 70 18.26 2.89 10.44
CA ASN A 70 19.63 2.57 10.02
C ASN A 70 20.15 1.35 10.81
N VAL A 71 19.63 0.17 10.46
CA VAL A 71 19.99 -1.13 11.06
C VAL A 71 20.23 -2.15 9.96
N THR A 72 20.96 -3.22 10.28
CA THR A 72 21.17 -4.33 9.33
C THR A 72 19.87 -5.13 9.09
N PRO A 73 19.75 -5.86 7.97
CA PRO A 73 18.63 -6.76 7.73
C PRO A 73 18.39 -7.75 8.88
N GLU A 74 19.47 -8.33 9.41
CA GLU A 74 19.43 -9.29 10.52
C GLU A 74 18.91 -8.66 11.82
N GLU A 75 19.37 -7.44 12.14
CA GLU A 75 18.90 -6.68 13.30
C GLU A 75 17.44 -6.31 13.17
N PHE A 76 17.02 -5.81 11.99
CA PHE A 76 15.63 -5.47 11.74
C PHE A 76 14.72 -6.69 11.85
N LYS A 77 15.14 -7.81 11.26
CA LYS A 77 14.44 -9.10 11.36
C LYS A 77 14.24 -9.53 12.81
N LYS A 78 15.32 -9.50 13.61
CA LYS A 78 15.27 -9.84 15.03
C LYS A 78 14.25 -8.97 15.78
N LEU A 79 14.29 -7.65 15.58
CA LEU A 79 13.38 -6.71 16.23
C LEU A 79 11.91 -6.94 15.83
N CYS A 80 11.66 -7.33 14.58
CA CYS A 80 10.32 -7.71 14.09
C CYS A 80 9.86 -9.03 14.72
N ASP A 81 10.72 -10.04 14.77
CA ASP A 81 10.41 -11.36 15.35
C ASP A 81 10.03 -11.28 16.83
N GLU A 82 10.76 -10.49 17.61
CA GLU A 82 10.46 -10.23 19.04
C GLU A 82 9.04 -9.66 19.24
N ARG A 83 8.46 -9.08 18.20
CA ARG A 83 7.11 -8.46 18.20
C ARG A 83 6.05 -9.28 17.45
N GLY A 84 6.45 -10.43 16.89
CA GLY A 84 5.58 -11.24 16.03
C GLY A 84 5.12 -10.46 14.79
N ILE A 85 5.99 -9.63 14.20
CA ILE A 85 5.80 -8.93 12.94
C ILE A 85 6.57 -9.70 11.86
N THR A 86 5.93 -10.01 10.74
CA THR A 86 6.54 -10.64 9.57
C THR A 86 6.95 -9.61 8.52
N ILE A 87 7.91 -9.97 7.68
CA ILE A 87 8.44 -9.12 6.61
C ILE A 87 8.29 -9.86 5.28
N PRO A 88 7.09 -9.91 4.70
CA PRO A 88 6.87 -10.67 3.46
C PRO A 88 7.57 -10.04 2.25
N SER A 89 7.78 -8.72 2.24
CA SER A 89 8.39 -7.96 1.15
C SER A 89 9.42 -6.97 1.65
N THR A 90 10.45 -6.69 0.83
CA THR A 90 11.46 -5.67 1.09
C THR A 90 11.77 -4.87 -0.16
N GLY A 91 12.22 -3.62 0.01
CA GLY A 91 12.62 -2.76 -1.10
C GLY A 91 14.07 -2.98 -1.54
N ALA A 92 14.34 -2.77 -2.83
CA ALA A 92 15.67 -2.63 -3.40
C ALA A 92 15.71 -1.45 -4.35
N GLY A 93 16.79 -0.66 -4.31
CA GLY A 93 17.02 0.41 -5.26
C GLY A 93 17.30 -0.15 -6.67
N TYR A 94 16.89 0.57 -7.73
CA TYR A 94 17.08 0.13 -9.11
C TYR A 94 18.55 -0.17 -9.41
N GLU A 95 19.46 0.73 -9.02
CA GLU A 95 20.88 0.54 -9.29
C GLU A 95 21.47 -0.68 -8.56
N GLU A 96 21.09 -0.88 -7.30
CA GLU A 96 21.50 -2.04 -6.52
C GLU A 96 20.99 -3.34 -7.15
N LEU A 97 19.70 -3.36 -7.50
CA LEU A 97 19.04 -4.50 -8.15
C LEU A 97 19.75 -4.90 -9.45
N VAL A 98 20.19 -3.92 -10.25
CA VAL A 98 20.83 -4.16 -11.54
C VAL A 98 22.32 -4.51 -11.41
N LYS A 99 23.05 -3.82 -10.51
CA LYS A 99 24.50 -3.99 -10.36
C LYS A 99 24.88 -5.22 -9.55
N ASP A 100 24.14 -5.50 -8.48
CA ASP A 100 24.41 -6.64 -7.59
C ASP A 100 23.10 -7.29 -7.07
N PRO A 101 22.38 -8.01 -7.94
CA PRO A 101 21.15 -8.70 -7.52
C PRO A 101 21.41 -9.76 -6.45
N MET A 102 22.64 -10.26 -6.28
CA MET A 102 22.98 -11.22 -5.23
C MET A 102 23.07 -10.55 -3.85
N ALA A 103 23.51 -9.29 -3.74
CA ALA A 103 23.43 -8.53 -2.50
C ALA A 103 21.96 -8.35 -2.08
N VAL A 104 21.06 -8.03 -3.04
CA VAL A 104 19.62 -7.96 -2.81
C VAL A 104 19.05 -9.31 -2.33
N VAL A 105 19.45 -10.41 -2.96
CA VAL A 105 19.09 -11.78 -2.51
C VAL A 105 19.50 -12.03 -1.08
N LYS A 106 20.75 -11.68 -0.72
CA LYS A 106 21.27 -11.86 0.64
C LYS A 106 20.44 -11.07 1.66
N SER A 107 20.19 -9.80 1.39
CA SER A 107 19.37 -8.93 2.26
C SER A 107 17.95 -9.46 2.43
N ALA A 108 17.27 -9.80 1.33
CA ALA A 108 15.91 -10.34 1.36
C ALA A 108 15.82 -11.65 2.17
N LYS A 109 16.80 -12.55 1.99
CA LYS A 109 16.87 -13.81 2.78
C LYS A 109 17.13 -13.57 4.26
N ALA A 110 17.98 -12.61 4.62
CA ALA A 110 18.24 -12.25 6.02
C ALA A 110 16.96 -11.70 6.70
N LEU A 111 16.11 -10.97 5.96
CA LEU A 111 14.80 -10.51 6.43
C LEU A 111 13.74 -11.61 6.47
N GLY A 112 13.97 -12.75 5.79
CA GLY A 112 12.95 -13.78 5.59
C GLY A 112 11.88 -13.37 4.58
N ALA A 113 12.12 -12.34 3.77
CA ALA A 113 11.22 -11.85 2.74
C ALA A 113 11.12 -12.83 1.56
N LYS A 114 9.95 -12.87 0.93
CA LYS A 114 9.73 -13.64 -0.30
C LYS A 114 9.63 -12.75 -1.52
N TYR A 115 9.27 -11.49 -1.33
CA TYR A 115 9.13 -10.50 -2.38
C TYR A 115 10.21 -9.43 -2.26
N VAL A 116 10.69 -8.97 -3.41
CA VAL A 116 11.60 -7.83 -3.52
C VAL A 116 10.95 -6.81 -4.43
N MET A 117 10.69 -5.64 -3.90
CA MET A 117 10.04 -4.54 -4.60
C MET A 117 11.09 -3.53 -5.07
N CYS A 118 10.90 -2.97 -6.28
CA CYS A 118 11.61 -1.79 -6.77
C CYS A 118 10.59 -0.73 -7.20
N ALA A 119 10.65 0.46 -6.58
CA ALA A 119 9.63 1.49 -6.73
C ALA A 119 9.95 2.54 -7.80
N TRP A 120 11.13 2.53 -8.39
CA TRP A 120 11.53 3.62 -9.27
C TRP A 120 12.40 3.15 -10.44
N ILE A 121 12.02 3.53 -11.64
CA ILE A 121 12.88 3.42 -12.84
C ILE A 121 13.56 4.77 -13.05
N PRO A 122 14.90 4.84 -13.14
CA PRO A 122 15.62 6.10 -13.36
C PRO A 122 15.17 6.83 -14.62
N HIS A 123 14.73 8.06 -14.49
CA HIS A 123 14.35 8.95 -15.58
C HIS A 123 14.33 10.42 -15.12
N GLU A 124 14.34 11.34 -16.06
CA GLU A 124 14.11 12.76 -15.77
C GLU A 124 12.62 12.96 -15.38
N LYS A 125 12.37 13.66 -14.28
CA LYS A 125 11.01 13.86 -13.75
C LYS A 125 10.04 14.35 -14.83
N GLY A 126 8.94 13.64 -14.99
CA GLY A 126 7.88 13.94 -15.96
C GLY A 126 8.26 13.59 -17.42
N LYS A 127 9.40 12.93 -17.65
CA LYS A 127 9.89 12.54 -18.99
C LYS A 127 10.14 11.04 -19.13
N PHE A 128 9.34 10.22 -18.44
CA PHE A 128 9.44 8.77 -18.62
C PHE A 128 9.14 8.40 -20.07
N SER A 129 10.06 7.71 -20.71
CA SER A 129 10.03 7.44 -22.15
C SER A 129 10.00 5.94 -22.46
N LEU A 130 9.76 5.61 -23.74
CA LEU A 130 9.85 4.24 -24.23
C LEU A 130 11.27 3.65 -24.05
N GLU A 131 12.31 4.46 -24.18
CA GLU A 131 13.69 4.04 -23.97
C GLU A 131 13.92 3.65 -22.50
N ASN A 132 13.41 4.45 -21.56
CA ASN A 132 13.43 4.08 -20.14
C ASN A 132 12.71 2.76 -19.88
N ALA A 133 11.52 2.57 -20.49
CA ALA A 133 10.74 1.35 -20.34
C ALA A 133 11.45 0.13 -20.96
N LYS A 134 12.07 0.26 -22.14
CA LYS A 134 12.86 -0.81 -22.78
C LYS A 134 14.02 -1.24 -21.91
N LYS A 135 14.79 -0.27 -21.41
CA LYS A 135 15.91 -0.54 -20.51
C LYS A 135 15.45 -1.25 -19.24
N ALA A 136 14.37 -0.78 -18.64
CA ALA A 136 13.80 -1.41 -17.45
C ALA A 136 13.33 -2.86 -17.70
N VAL A 137 12.75 -3.16 -18.87
CA VAL A 137 12.36 -4.53 -19.25
C VAL A 137 13.58 -5.45 -19.30
N GLU A 138 14.70 -5.01 -19.91
CA GLU A 138 15.94 -5.78 -19.97
C GLU A 138 16.50 -6.04 -18.56
N ASP A 139 16.65 -4.98 -17.78
CA ASP A 139 17.22 -5.02 -16.43
C ASP A 139 16.36 -5.86 -15.48
N PHE A 140 15.05 -5.66 -15.49
CA PHE A 140 14.12 -6.41 -14.61
C PHE A 140 14.06 -7.88 -14.99
N ASN A 141 14.12 -8.22 -16.27
CA ASN A 141 14.20 -9.63 -16.70
C ASN A 141 15.50 -10.29 -16.21
N ALA A 142 16.63 -9.58 -16.31
CA ALA A 142 17.92 -10.10 -15.85
C ALA A 142 17.98 -10.25 -14.33
N ALA A 143 17.69 -9.19 -13.58
CA ALA A 143 17.70 -9.21 -12.13
C ALA A 143 16.63 -10.14 -11.55
N GLY A 144 15.41 -10.07 -12.08
CA GLY A 144 14.31 -10.93 -11.66
C GLY A 144 14.57 -12.41 -11.88
N LYS A 145 15.35 -12.78 -12.93
CA LYS A 145 15.82 -14.15 -13.12
C LYS A 145 16.71 -14.60 -11.96
N VAL A 146 17.68 -13.77 -11.56
CA VAL A 146 18.57 -14.09 -10.41
C VAL A 146 17.77 -14.25 -9.13
N LEU A 147 16.81 -13.36 -8.86
CA LEU A 147 15.96 -13.45 -7.70
C LEU A 147 15.13 -14.74 -7.73
N ALA A 148 14.51 -15.07 -8.86
CA ALA A 148 13.69 -16.26 -9.05
C ALA A 148 14.50 -17.57 -8.83
N GLU A 149 15.73 -17.66 -9.35
CA GLU A 149 16.64 -18.76 -9.15
C GLU A 149 17.04 -18.95 -7.67
N ASN A 150 16.89 -17.90 -6.86
CA ASN A 150 17.11 -17.91 -5.42
C ASN A 150 15.83 -18.02 -4.58
N GLY A 151 14.66 -18.31 -5.21
CA GLY A 151 13.39 -18.52 -4.54
C GLY A 151 12.68 -17.23 -4.11
N LEU A 152 13.05 -16.09 -4.69
CA LEU A 152 12.44 -14.79 -4.45
C LEU A 152 11.58 -14.35 -5.65
N THR A 153 10.57 -13.54 -5.40
CA THR A 153 9.73 -12.93 -6.45
C THR A 153 10.06 -11.46 -6.55
N PHE A 154 10.50 -11.03 -7.73
CA PHE A 154 10.68 -9.61 -8.01
C PHE A 154 9.33 -8.96 -8.36
N CYS A 155 9.04 -7.81 -7.76
CA CYS A 155 7.84 -7.01 -8.02
C CYS A 155 8.25 -5.57 -8.38
N TYR A 156 7.87 -5.11 -9.56
CA TYR A 156 7.97 -3.69 -9.87
C TYR A 156 6.77 -2.95 -9.29
N HIS A 157 7.04 -1.94 -8.46
CA HIS A 157 6.03 -1.07 -7.85
C HIS A 157 5.68 0.09 -8.80
N VAL A 158 4.41 0.20 -9.15
CA VAL A 158 3.90 1.21 -10.10
C VAL A 158 3.81 2.56 -9.42
N HIS A 159 4.36 3.60 -10.06
CA HIS A 159 4.46 4.94 -9.48
C HIS A 159 3.73 6.05 -10.26
N GLY A 160 2.95 5.68 -11.31
CA GLY A 160 2.06 6.60 -12.05
C GLY A 160 2.68 7.23 -13.29
N PHE A 161 3.99 7.41 -13.35
CA PHE A 161 4.66 7.96 -14.53
C PHE A 161 4.66 7.00 -15.73
N GLU A 162 4.42 5.71 -15.51
CA GLU A 162 4.34 4.66 -16.52
C GLU A 162 3.07 4.74 -17.39
N PHE A 163 2.09 5.58 -16.99
CA PHE A 163 0.87 5.80 -17.76
C PHE A 163 1.05 6.71 -18.97
N GLN A 164 2.29 7.06 -19.35
CA GLN A 164 2.57 7.72 -20.64
C GLN A 164 1.95 6.91 -21.78
N PRO A 165 1.22 7.57 -22.71
CA PRO A 165 0.60 6.89 -23.84
C PRO A 165 1.63 6.17 -24.72
N TYR A 166 1.32 4.93 -25.08
CA TYR A 166 2.12 4.13 -26.00
C TYR A 166 1.22 3.20 -26.81
N GLU A 167 1.28 3.31 -28.15
CA GLU A 167 0.42 2.55 -29.08
C GLU A 167 -1.07 2.63 -28.69
N LYS A 168 -1.71 1.48 -28.40
CA LYS A 168 -3.11 1.39 -27.97
C LYS A 168 -3.29 1.35 -26.44
N GLY A 169 -2.21 1.60 -25.70
CA GLY A 169 -2.17 1.55 -24.23
C GLY A 169 -1.20 2.54 -23.63
N THR A 170 -0.42 2.08 -22.67
CA THR A 170 0.54 2.88 -21.91
C THR A 170 1.90 2.18 -21.83
N LEU A 171 2.92 2.90 -21.35
CA LEU A 171 4.21 2.27 -21.06
C LEU A 171 4.12 1.27 -19.90
N LEU A 172 3.11 1.37 -19.02
CA LEU A 172 2.82 0.32 -18.03
C LEU A 172 2.40 -0.99 -18.74
N ASP A 173 1.51 -0.90 -19.74
CA ASP A 173 1.13 -2.06 -20.55
C ASP A 173 2.35 -2.69 -21.24
N TYR A 174 3.26 -1.84 -21.74
CA TYR A 174 4.53 -2.28 -22.33
C TYR A 174 5.39 -3.04 -21.29
N LEU A 175 5.63 -2.46 -20.11
CA LEU A 175 6.39 -3.11 -19.02
C LEU A 175 5.80 -4.48 -18.66
N ILE A 176 4.48 -4.54 -18.45
CA ILE A 176 3.81 -5.78 -18.04
C ILE A 176 3.90 -6.85 -19.14
N THR A 177 3.72 -6.46 -20.41
CA THR A 177 3.65 -7.43 -21.51
C THR A 177 5.03 -7.85 -22.03
N LYS A 178 6.08 -7.03 -21.86
CA LYS A 178 7.44 -7.31 -22.35
C LYS A 178 8.34 -7.96 -21.30
N THR A 179 7.99 -7.88 -20.01
CA THR A 179 8.72 -8.62 -18.98
C THR A 179 8.28 -10.08 -18.90
N ASN A 180 9.24 -10.96 -18.60
CA ASN A 180 9.00 -12.39 -18.45
C ASN A 180 8.17 -12.66 -17.17
N PRO A 181 6.97 -13.25 -17.27
CA PRO A 181 6.11 -13.49 -16.09
C PRO A 181 6.69 -14.49 -15.08
N LYS A 182 7.72 -15.26 -15.45
CA LYS A 182 8.43 -16.14 -14.51
C LYS A 182 9.46 -15.39 -13.65
N HIS A 183 9.86 -14.20 -14.06
CA HIS A 183 10.95 -13.45 -13.43
C HIS A 183 10.47 -12.14 -12.81
N VAL A 184 9.42 -11.55 -13.39
CA VAL A 184 8.94 -10.22 -13.02
C VAL A 184 7.45 -10.28 -12.70
N SER A 185 7.10 -9.80 -11.54
CA SER A 185 5.74 -9.52 -11.10
C SER A 185 5.59 -8.03 -10.80
N PHE A 186 4.43 -7.62 -10.32
CA PHE A 186 4.13 -6.21 -10.08
C PHE A 186 3.49 -6.02 -8.71
N GLU A 187 3.75 -4.87 -8.13
CA GLU A 187 3.04 -4.32 -7.00
C GLU A 187 2.20 -3.14 -7.45
N MET A 188 0.92 -3.18 -7.13
CA MET A 188 -0.01 -2.11 -7.46
C MET A 188 -0.01 -1.09 -6.33
N ASP A 189 0.45 0.14 -6.59
CA ASP A 189 0.06 1.27 -5.75
C ASP A 189 -1.23 1.89 -6.31
N ILE A 190 -2.29 1.85 -5.52
CA ILE A 190 -3.61 2.29 -5.99
C ILE A 190 -3.72 3.81 -6.11
N LEU A 191 -2.97 4.57 -5.28
CA LEU A 191 -2.93 6.02 -5.38
C LEU A 191 -2.16 6.45 -6.63
N TRP A 192 -0.94 5.94 -6.81
CA TRP A 192 -0.11 6.32 -7.95
C TRP A 192 -0.72 5.87 -9.27
N THR A 193 -1.31 4.67 -9.32
CA THR A 193 -2.08 4.22 -10.48
C THR A 193 -3.22 5.17 -10.81
N HIS A 194 -4.00 5.58 -9.81
CA HIS A 194 -5.11 6.51 -9.98
C HIS A 194 -4.63 7.92 -10.35
N PHE A 195 -3.56 8.40 -9.73
CA PHE A 195 -2.92 9.68 -10.00
C PHE A 195 -2.39 9.77 -11.44
N GLY A 196 -1.77 8.69 -11.95
CA GLY A 196 -1.34 8.57 -13.35
C GLY A 196 -2.48 8.42 -14.36
N GLY A 197 -3.74 8.40 -13.92
CA GLY A 197 -4.92 8.29 -14.78
C GLY A 197 -5.38 6.86 -15.07
N GLY A 198 -4.74 5.84 -14.46
CA GLY A 198 -5.16 4.45 -14.55
C GLY A 198 -6.36 4.13 -13.67
N ASN A 199 -6.98 2.98 -13.93
CA ASN A 199 -8.02 2.40 -13.07
C ASN A 199 -7.47 1.14 -12.40
N PRO A 200 -7.18 1.18 -11.07
CA PRO A 200 -6.57 0.04 -10.38
C PRO A 200 -7.37 -1.26 -10.50
N ALA A 201 -8.69 -1.22 -10.27
CA ALA A 201 -9.53 -2.42 -10.34
C ALA A 201 -9.55 -3.03 -11.76
N ALA A 202 -9.60 -2.19 -12.80
CA ALA A 202 -9.56 -2.65 -14.19
C ALA A 202 -8.19 -3.27 -14.53
N LEU A 203 -7.08 -2.72 -14.04
CA LEU A 203 -5.74 -3.25 -14.26
C LEU A 203 -5.50 -4.55 -13.49
N LEU A 204 -5.99 -4.68 -12.26
CA LEU A 204 -5.97 -5.94 -11.51
C LEU A 204 -6.69 -7.02 -12.30
N LYS A 205 -7.89 -6.74 -12.80
CA LYS A 205 -8.67 -7.67 -13.63
C LYS A 205 -7.96 -8.01 -14.96
N LYS A 206 -7.35 -7.00 -15.61
CA LYS A 206 -6.71 -7.17 -16.94
C LYS A 206 -5.48 -8.07 -16.89
N TYR A 207 -4.64 -7.92 -15.87
CA TYR A 207 -3.34 -8.58 -15.80
C TYR A 207 -3.25 -9.70 -14.75
N GLY A 208 -4.29 -9.88 -13.95
CA GLY A 208 -4.47 -11.03 -13.05
C GLY A 208 -3.25 -11.31 -12.17
N ASP A 209 -2.70 -12.49 -12.33
CA ASP A 209 -1.60 -13.03 -11.53
C ASP A 209 -0.24 -12.34 -11.68
N ARG A 210 -0.13 -11.36 -12.61
CA ARG A 210 1.05 -10.49 -12.65
C ARG A 210 1.16 -9.60 -11.41
N TRP A 211 0.04 -9.29 -10.75
CA TRP A 211 -0.01 -8.53 -9.51
C TRP A 211 0.14 -9.46 -8.30
N LYS A 212 1.09 -9.15 -7.42
CA LYS A 212 1.38 -9.96 -6.21
C LYS A 212 1.17 -9.20 -4.91
N LEU A 213 1.38 -7.90 -4.92
CA LEU A 213 1.36 -7.03 -3.76
C LEU A 213 0.50 -5.79 -4.05
N LEU A 214 0.00 -5.16 -3.00
CA LEU A 214 -0.82 -3.96 -3.11
C LEU A 214 -0.43 -2.93 -2.04
N HIS A 215 -0.08 -1.71 -2.47
CA HIS A 215 -0.09 -0.55 -1.59
C HIS A 215 -1.49 0.06 -1.55
N VAL A 216 -2.02 0.18 -0.34
CA VAL A 216 -3.35 0.73 -0.09
C VAL A 216 -3.21 2.15 0.44
N LYS A 217 -3.50 3.10 -0.43
CA LYS A 217 -3.43 4.55 -0.19
C LYS A 217 -4.70 5.21 -0.68
N ASP A 218 -5.01 6.41 -0.23
CA ASP A 218 -6.13 7.18 -0.77
C ASP A 218 -5.70 8.59 -1.12
N LEU A 219 -6.26 9.12 -2.21
CA LEU A 219 -5.89 10.41 -2.77
C LEU A 219 -6.96 11.45 -2.43
N ARG A 220 -6.53 12.61 -1.92
CA ARG A 220 -7.41 13.75 -1.63
C ARG A 220 -8.24 14.10 -2.86
N LYS A 221 -9.55 14.28 -2.65
CA LYS A 221 -10.51 14.64 -3.70
C LYS A 221 -10.10 15.92 -4.44
N GLY A 222 -10.15 15.87 -5.76
CA GLY A 222 -9.83 16.99 -6.61
C GLY A 222 -8.34 17.30 -6.76
N THR A 223 -7.45 16.40 -6.35
CA THR A 223 -6.02 16.54 -6.62
C THR A 223 -5.76 16.50 -8.12
N LYS A 224 -5.04 17.51 -8.63
CA LYS A 224 -4.66 17.54 -10.05
C LYS A 224 -3.72 16.40 -10.36
N LYS A 225 -4.12 15.55 -11.29
CA LYS A 225 -3.39 14.37 -11.74
C LYS A 225 -2.39 14.72 -12.83
N ASP A 226 -1.26 14.03 -12.84
CA ASP A 226 -0.25 14.12 -13.89
C ASP A 226 0.60 12.84 -13.99
N LEU A 227 1.62 12.87 -14.84
CA LEU A 227 2.50 11.74 -15.11
C LEU A 227 3.91 11.95 -14.56
N THR A 228 4.05 12.71 -13.47
CA THR A 228 5.35 12.96 -12.84
C THR A 228 5.74 11.90 -11.82
N GLY A 229 4.78 11.07 -11.36
CA GLY A 229 4.97 10.14 -10.26
C GLY A 229 5.20 10.84 -8.92
N GLY A 230 4.68 12.04 -8.74
CA GLY A 230 4.85 12.78 -7.50
C GLY A 230 3.80 13.85 -7.27
N THR A 231 3.30 13.95 -6.05
CA THR A 231 2.41 15.01 -5.59
C THR A 231 2.81 15.45 -4.18
N SER A 232 2.11 16.42 -3.60
CA SER A 232 2.31 16.74 -2.18
C SER A 232 1.93 15.53 -1.33
N THR A 233 2.77 15.19 -0.35
CA THR A 233 2.48 14.12 0.60
C THR A 233 1.21 14.40 1.43
N GLU A 234 0.80 15.65 1.55
CA GLU A 234 -0.45 16.05 2.21
C GLU A 234 -1.70 15.71 1.38
N ASN A 235 -1.53 15.19 0.14
CA ASN A 235 -2.61 14.64 -0.65
C ASN A 235 -2.91 13.15 -0.31
N ASP A 236 -2.04 12.50 0.44
CA ASP A 236 -2.34 11.23 1.09
C ASP A 236 -3.33 11.50 2.23
N VAL A 237 -4.45 10.81 2.22
CA VAL A 237 -5.51 10.97 3.21
C VAL A 237 -5.95 9.62 3.77
N ALA A 238 -6.59 9.64 4.93
CA ALA A 238 -7.10 8.40 5.53
C ALA A 238 -8.00 7.65 4.54
N LEU A 239 -7.85 6.33 4.46
CA LEU A 239 -8.60 5.47 3.54
C LEU A 239 -10.11 5.68 3.69
N GLY A 240 -10.80 5.81 2.56
CA GLY A 240 -12.24 6.07 2.47
C GLY A 240 -12.63 7.54 2.59
N THR A 241 -11.68 8.45 2.79
CA THR A 241 -11.94 9.91 2.80
C THR A 241 -11.55 10.59 1.50
N GLY A 242 -10.76 9.93 0.68
CA GLY A 242 -10.32 10.37 -0.63
C GLY A 242 -11.29 10.04 -1.77
N GLU A 243 -10.74 9.90 -2.98
CA GLU A 243 -11.54 9.67 -4.21
C GLU A 243 -11.39 8.26 -4.79
N ILE A 244 -10.57 7.37 -4.18
CA ILE A 244 -10.28 6.04 -4.73
C ILE A 244 -11.36 5.05 -4.30
N ASP A 245 -11.90 4.26 -5.25
CA ASP A 245 -12.86 3.18 -4.95
C ASP A 245 -12.15 1.94 -4.37
N ILE A 246 -11.70 2.06 -3.13
CA ILE A 246 -10.96 1.01 -2.41
C ILE A 246 -11.76 -0.30 -2.33
N PRO A 247 -13.08 -0.32 -2.04
CA PRO A 247 -13.85 -1.56 -2.02
C PRO A 247 -13.83 -2.34 -3.33
N ALA A 248 -13.96 -1.66 -4.48
CA ALA A 248 -13.89 -2.32 -5.79
C ALA A 248 -12.50 -2.91 -6.04
N ILE A 249 -11.43 -2.20 -5.65
CA ILE A 249 -10.05 -2.65 -5.80
C ILE A 249 -9.78 -3.89 -4.94
N ILE A 250 -10.18 -3.88 -3.66
CA ILE A 250 -10.00 -5.03 -2.75
C ILE A 250 -10.75 -6.25 -3.26
N LYS A 251 -11.96 -6.08 -3.83
CA LYS A 251 -12.72 -7.19 -4.44
C LYS A 251 -11.96 -7.83 -5.59
N GLU A 252 -11.38 -7.05 -6.49
CA GLU A 252 -10.60 -7.59 -7.60
C GLU A 252 -9.27 -8.20 -7.12
N ALA A 253 -8.57 -7.57 -6.16
CA ALA A 253 -7.34 -8.09 -5.58
C ALA A 253 -7.56 -9.47 -4.90
N LYS A 254 -8.66 -9.64 -4.16
CA LYS A 254 -9.05 -10.94 -3.58
C LYS A 254 -9.28 -12.01 -4.66
N LYS A 255 -9.97 -11.67 -5.76
CA LYS A 255 -10.27 -12.62 -6.85
C LYS A 255 -9.01 -13.17 -7.51
N ILE A 256 -7.97 -12.36 -7.63
CA ILE A 256 -6.70 -12.76 -8.25
C ILE A 256 -5.69 -13.32 -7.23
N GLY A 257 -6.07 -13.41 -5.95
CA GLY A 257 -5.28 -14.08 -4.90
C GLY A 257 -4.19 -13.24 -4.26
N ILE A 258 -4.28 -11.90 -4.28
CA ILE A 258 -3.37 -11.04 -3.50
C ILE A 258 -3.65 -11.25 -2.01
N THR A 259 -2.58 -11.50 -1.24
CA THR A 259 -2.65 -11.78 0.20
C THR A 259 -1.93 -10.74 1.05
N HIS A 260 -1.04 -9.94 0.48
CA HIS A 260 -0.28 -8.92 1.17
C HIS A 260 -0.70 -7.53 0.70
N TYR A 261 -1.17 -6.73 1.65
CA TYR A 261 -1.66 -5.37 1.45
C TYR A 261 -0.94 -4.47 2.44
N PHE A 262 -0.25 -3.46 1.95
CA PHE A 262 0.50 -2.54 2.79
C PHE A 262 -0.17 -1.16 2.76
N ILE A 263 -0.63 -0.69 3.92
CA ILE A 263 -1.02 0.72 4.06
C ILE A 263 0.25 1.54 3.92
N GLU A 264 0.21 2.57 3.08
CA GLU A 264 1.23 3.59 3.04
C GLU A 264 0.58 4.96 3.15
N ASP A 265 1.11 5.79 4.03
CA ASP A 265 0.69 7.17 4.26
C ASP A 265 1.96 8.02 4.39
N GLU A 266 2.16 8.92 3.46
CA GLU A 266 3.34 9.77 3.43
C GLU A 266 3.12 11.14 4.07
N SER A 267 1.89 11.44 4.50
CA SER A 267 1.50 12.73 5.08
C SER A 267 2.21 13.03 6.41
N SER A 268 2.04 14.24 6.89
CA SER A 268 2.46 14.61 8.25
C SER A 268 1.51 14.07 9.34
N HIS A 269 0.38 13.44 8.95
CA HIS A 269 -0.71 13.04 9.84
C HIS A 269 -0.81 11.53 10.08
N VAL A 270 0.25 10.75 9.84
CA VAL A 270 0.27 9.28 9.94
C VAL A 270 -0.31 8.74 11.25
N ASN A 271 0.00 9.39 12.38
CA ASN A 271 -0.47 8.94 13.70
C ASN A 271 -2.00 9.02 13.87
N THR A 272 -2.68 9.84 13.07
CA THR A 272 -4.14 9.98 13.06
C THR A 272 -4.76 9.21 11.91
N GLN A 273 -4.20 9.32 10.73
CA GLN A 273 -4.78 8.75 9.50
C GLN A 273 -4.63 7.24 9.44
N VAL A 274 -3.50 6.67 9.88
CA VAL A 274 -3.29 5.22 9.85
C VAL A 274 -4.30 4.45 10.71
N PRO A 275 -4.58 4.83 11.98
CA PRO A 275 -5.65 4.19 12.75
C PRO A 275 -7.04 4.33 12.11
N GLN A 276 -7.35 5.47 11.49
CA GLN A 276 -8.60 5.68 10.74
C GLN A 276 -8.68 4.75 9.53
N SER A 277 -7.58 4.59 8.79
CA SER A 277 -7.47 3.70 7.64
C SER A 277 -7.70 2.23 8.02
N ILE A 278 -7.13 1.78 9.14
CA ILE A 278 -7.38 0.43 9.68
C ILE A 278 -8.87 0.26 10.05
N ALA A 279 -9.45 1.26 10.73
CA ALA A 279 -10.87 1.21 11.10
C ALA A 279 -11.78 1.16 9.86
N TYR A 280 -11.45 1.93 8.81
CA TYR A 280 -12.15 1.89 7.54
C TYR A 280 -12.09 0.51 6.90
N LEU A 281 -10.90 -0.10 6.75
CA LEU A 281 -10.77 -1.44 6.16
C LEU A 281 -11.56 -2.49 6.95
N LYS A 282 -11.55 -2.43 8.28
CA LYS A 282 -12.36 -3.31 9.15
C LYS A 282 -13.87 -3.13 8.95
N SER A 283 -14.31 -1.94 8.56
CA SER A 283 -15.72 -1.62 8.35
C SER A 283 -16.27 -2.13 7.01
N LEU A 284 -15.40 -2.47 6.04
CA LEU A 284 -15.80 -2.88 4.70
C LEU A 284 -16.52 -4.24 4.72
N LYS A 285 -17.65 -4.32 4.02
CA LYS A 285 -18.48 -5.53 3.89
C LYS A 285 -18.65 -5.92 2.42
N GLU A 286 -18.82 -7.23 2.18
CA GLU A 286 -19.17 -7.78 0.86
C GLU A 286 -20.56 -7.37 0.42
#